data_caa5bf4d5851888a38b5611583f8513b
#
_entry.id   caa5bf4d5851888a38b5611583f8513b
#
_cell.length_a   1.000
_cell.length_b   1.000
_cell.length_c   1.000
_cell.angle_alpha   90.00
_cell.angle_beta   90.00
_cell.angle_gamma   90.00
#
_symmetry.space_group_name_H-M   'P 1'
#
loop_
_entity.id
_entity.type
_entity.pdbx_description
1 polymer ?
#
loop_
_entity_poly.entity_id
_entity_poly.type
_entity_poly.pdbx_seq_one_letter_code
_entity_poly.pdbx_strand_id
1 'polypeptide(L)'
;MAKAKFERNKPHVNIGTIGHVDHGKTTLTAAITKYFGEFRAYDQIDGAPEERARGITISTAHVEYESDSRHYAHVDCPGHADYVKNMITGAAQMDGAILVCSAADGPMPQTREHILLGRQVGIPYMVVFMNKVDQVDDPELLELVEMEIRELLSSYDYPGDDIPIIKGSALHAMNGTEKAIGEDAIKALIAAVDEYIPTPARAVDQPFLMPVEDVFSISGRGTVATGRIERGVVKVGEELEIVGIRASKKTVCTGVEMFRKLLDQGEAGDNVGLLLRGVDREGIERGQVLCKPGSVKPHTKFEAEAYILTKEEGGRHTPFFANYRPQFYFRTTDVTGTVQLPEGTEMVMPGDNLKFNVELIAPIAMEEKLRFAIREGGRTVGAGV
;
A
#
# COMPACT_ATOMS: atom_id res chain seq x y z
N MET A 1 19.11 -26.69 -5.27
CA MET A 1 18.06 -27.25 -4.41
C MET A 1 16.70 -26.90 -5.03
N ALA A 2 15.73 -27.82 -5.04
CA ALA A 2 14.37 -27.50 -5.48
C ALA A 2 13.75 -26.51 -4.48
N LYS A 3 13.06 -25.48 -4.98
CA LYS A 3 12.32 -24.53 -4.12
C LYS A 3 11.17 -25.28 -3.44
N ALA A 4 10.89 -24.94 -2.18
CA ALA A 4 9.73 -25.47 -1.47
C ALA A 4 8.43 -25.03 -2.16
N LYS A 5 7.38 -25.83 -2.01
CA LYS A 5 6.04 -25.50 -2.47
C LYS A 5 5.31 -24.75 -1.34
N PHE A 6 4.55 -23.72 -1.69
CA PHE A 6 3.70 -23.00 -0.75
C PHE A 6 2.45 -23.82 -0.44
N GLU A 7 2.11 -24.00 0.82
CA GLU A 7 0.90 -24.68 1.27
C GLU A 7 -0.08 -23.67 1.88
N ARG A 8 -1.32 -23.64 1.35
CA ARG A 8 -2.39 -22.74 1.81
C ARG A 8 -3.14 -23.35 2.99
N ASN A 9 -2.55 -23.33 4.18
CA ASN A 9 -3.12 -23.93 5.38
C ASN A 9 -3.95 -22.94 6.20
N LYS A 10 -3.79 -21.63 5.97
CA LYS A 10 -4.46 -20.54 6.70
C LYS A 10 -4.97 -19.48 5.72
N PRO A 11 -6.04 -18.72 6.09
CA PRO A 11 -6.44 -17.55 5.32
C PRO A 11 -5.29 -16.56 5.18
N HIS A 12 -5.14 -16.01 3.97
CA HIS A 12 -4.11 -15.03 3.66
C HIS A 12 -4.65 -13.61 3.74
N VAL A 13 -3.94 -12.74 4.49
CA VAL A 13 -4.28 -11.34 4.69
C VAL A 13 -3.06 -10.46 4.40
N ASN A 14 -3.28 -9.40 3.64
CA ASN A 14 -2.24 -8.39 3.37
C ASN A 14 -2.37 -7.25 4.35
N ILE A 15 -1.33 -6.99 5.09
CA ILE A 15 -1.27 -5.92 6.07
C ILE A 15 -0.01 -5.09 5.83
N GLY A 16 0.09 -3.91 6.42
CA GLY A 16 1.33 -3.17 6.36
C GLY A 16 1.39 -2.07 7.40
N THR A 17 2.61 -1.55 7.60
CA THR A 17 2.89 -0.43 8.49
C THR A 17 2.87 0.89 7.73
N ILE A 18 2.13 1.86 8.27
CA ILE A 18 2.07 3.24 7.80
C ILE A 18 2.30 4.20 8.98
N GLY A 19 2.63 5.44 8.70
CA GLY A 19 2.87 6.47 9.72
C GLY A 19 4.10 7.31 9.42
N HIS A 20 4.39 8.28 10.28
CA HIS A 20 5.46 9.26 10.11
C HIS A 20 6.85 8.61 10.06
N VAL A 21 7.83 9.30 9.43
CA VAL A 21 9.25 8.93 9.52
C VAL A 21 9.69 8.90 10.99
N ASP A 22 10.60 8.02 11.34
CA ASP A 22 11.14 7.82 12.69
C ASP A 22 10.16 7.40 13.79
N HIS A 23 8.89 7.12 13.47
CA HIS A 23 7.93 6.54 14.43
C HIS A 23 8.17 5.04 14.70
N GLY A 24 9.11 4.40 13.98
CA GLY A 24 9.56 3.04 14.24
C GLY A 24 8.81 1.94 13.49
N LYS A 25 8.28 2.23 12.28
CA LYS A 25 7.59 1.25 11.42
C LYS A 25 8.45 0.02 11.12
N THR A 26 9.63 0.21 10.57
CA THR A 26 10.56 -0.87 10.22
C THR A 26 11.04 -1.63 11.44
N THR A 27 11.26 -0.95 12.58
CA THR A 27 11.58 -1.59 13.86
C THR A 27 10.43 -2.47 14.34
N LEU A 28 9.18 -2.01 14.19
CA LEU A 28 7.99 -2.79 14.52
C LEU A 28 7.86 -4.00 13.60
N THR A 29 8.05 -3.82 12.29
CA THR A 29 8.04 -4.91 11.30
C THR A 29 9.08 -5.98 11.65
N ALA A 30 10.31 -5.58 12.01
CA ALA A 30 11.34 -6.49 12.46
C ALA A 30 10.95 -7.22 13.77
N ALA A 31 10.35 -6.52 14.74
CA ALA A 31 9.87 -7.11 15.98
C ALA A 31 8.75 -8.14 15.73
N ILE A 32 7.82 -7.86 14.83
CA ILE A 32 6.77 -8.81 14.45
C ILE A 32 7.39 -10.08 13.84
N THR A 33 8.32 -9.97 12.90
CA THR A 33 8.97 -11.14 12.29
C THR A 33 9.76 -11.96 13.29
N LYS A 34 10.29 -11.34 14.35
CA LYS A 34 11.02 -12.05 15.43
C LYS A 34 10.13 -13.03 16.21
N TYR A 35 8.87 -12.69 16.44
CA TYR A 35 7.95 -13.48 17.26
C TYR A 35 6.99 -14.36 16.45
N PHE A 36 6.71 -14.01 15.19
CA PHE A 36 5.67 -14.63 14.37
C PHE A 36 6.16 -15.20 13.03
N GLY A 37 7.43 -15.00 12.66
CA GLY A 37 7.95 -15.43 11.37
C GLY A 37 9.43 -15.76 11.36
N GLU A 38 10.03 -15.74 10.16
CA GLU A 38 11.47 -15.77 10.01
C GLU A 38 12.03 -14.38 10.32
N PHE A 39 12.82 -14.28 11.37
CA PHE A 39 13.37 -13.00 11.82
C PHE A 39 14.10 -12.26 10.71
N ARG A 40 13.72 -11.02 10.49
CA ARG A 40 14.36 -10.06 9.58
C ARG A 40 14.87 -8.88 10.39
N ALA A 41 16.18 -8.69 10.40
CA ALA A 41 16.78 -7.52 11.04
C ALA A 41 16.47 -6.26 10.22
N TYR A 42 16.57 -5.09 10.87
CA TYR A 42 16.30 -3.79 10.25
C TYR A 42 17.01 -3.61 8.90
N ASP A 43 18.32 -3.92 8.84
CA ASP A 43 19.16 -3.82 7.65
C ASP A 43 18.86 -4.86 6.56
N GLN A 44 18.02 -5.85 6.86
CA GLN A 44 17.51 -6.82 5.89
C GLN A 44 16.16 -6.41 5.32
N ILE A 45 15.40 -5.58 6.04
CA ILE A 45 14.15 -4.96 5.59
C ILE A 45 14.51 -3.75 4.75
N ASP A 46 15.24 -2.77 5.29
CA ASP A 46 15.80 -1.61 4.58
C ASP A 46 17.14 -2.01 3.95
N GLY A 47 17.07 -2.77 2.87
CA GLY A 47 18.22 -3.47 2.30
C GLY A 47 19.06 -2.64 1.31
N ALA A 48 18.51 -1.54 0.75
CA ALA A 48 19.20 -0.73 -0.24
C ALA A 48 20.34 0.10 0.39
N PRO A 49 21.47 0.30 -0.31
CA PRO A 49 22.57 1.11 0.23
C PRO A 49 22.16 2.53 0.64
N GLU A 50 21.23 3.15 -0.08
CA GLU A 50 20.71 4.48 0.21
C GLU A 50 19.82 4.50 1.45
N GLU A 51 18.99 3.48 1.65
CA GLU A 51 18.16 3.29 2.86
C GLU A 51 19.03 3.18 4.11
N ARG A 52 20.07 2.34 4.04
CA ARG A 52 21.04 2.19 5.14
C ARG A 52 21.82 3.45 5.43
N ALA A 53 22.23 4.19 4.39
CA ALA A 53 22.99 5.43 4.56
C ALA A 53 22.17 6.56 5.18
N ARG A 54 20.87 6.61 4.89
CA ARG A 54 19.95 7.64 5.40
C ARG A 54 19.21 7.23 6.66
N GLY A 55 19.14 5.92 6.97
CA GLY A 55 18.33 5.37 8.08
C GLY A 55 16.84 5.51 7.87
N ILE A 56 16.36 5.57 6.62
CA ILE A 56 14.95 5.71 6.26
C ILE A 56 14.54 4.70 5.19
N THR A 57 13.33 4.20 5.26
CA THR A 57 12.74 3.34 4.23
C THR A 57 12.40 4.17 3.00
N ILE A 58 12.86 3.74 1.84
CA ILE A 58 12.63 4.39 0.53
C ILE A 58 11.66 3.55 -0.30
N SER A 59 11.92 2.26 -0.41
CA SER A 59 11.08 1.31 -1.15
C SER A 59 10.22 0.50 -0.18
N THR A 60 9.11 -0.01 -0.67
CA THR A 60 8.30 -0.97 0.10
C THR A 60 9.08 -2.27 0.30
N ALA A 61 9.11 -2.78 1.53
CA ALA A 61 9.67 -4.07 1.84
C ALA A 61 8.55 -5.07 2.16
N HIS A 62 8.71 -6.32 1.70
CA HIS A 62 7.73 -7.38 1.92
C HIS A 62 8.30 -8.46 2.83
N VAL A 63 7.59 -8.77 3.90
CA VAL A 63 7.90 -9.87 4.81
C VAL A 63 6.67 -10.76 5.00
N GLU A 64 6.88 -12.02 5.41
CA GLU A 64 5.80 -12.95 5.75
C GLU A 64 5.91 -13.39 7.21
N TYR A 65 4.77 -13.61 7.84
CA TYR A 65 4.66 -14.22 9.16
C TYR A 65 3.28 -14.84 9.37
N GLU A 66 3.12 -15.60 10.43
CA GLU A 66 1.87 -16.29 10.74
C GLU A 66 1.45 -16.05 12.19
N SER A 67 0.17 -15.80 12.41
CA SER A 67 -0.49 -16.00 13.69
C SER A 67 -1.01 -17.45 13.79
N ASP A 68 -1.66 -17.78 14.89
CA ASP A 68 -2.31 -19.09 15.01
C ASP A 68 -3.41 -19.29 13.97
N SER A 69 -4.09 -18.21 13.57
CA SER A 69 -5.28 -18.23 12.71
C SER A 69 -5.02 -17.84 11.26
N ARG A 70 -3.92 -17.11 10.95
CA ARG A 70 -3.72 -16.47 9.64
C ARG A 70 -2.28 -16.46 9.18
N HIS A 71 -2.12 -16.42 7.84
CA HIS A 71 -0.87 -16.09 7.17
C HIS A 71 -0.90 -14.64 6.69
N TYR A 72 0.14 -13.88 7.01
CA TYR A 72 0.25 -12.46 6.67
C TYR A 72 1.36 -12.20 5.65
N ALA A 73 1.02 -11.48 4.58
CA ALA A 73 1.99 -10.71 3.82
C ALA A 73 2.01 -9.28 4.38
N HIS A 74 3.15 -8.81 4.80
CA HIS A 74 3.31 -7.50 5.42
C HIS A 74 4.16 -6.59 4.55
N VAL A 75 3.63 -5.41 4.26
CA VAL A 75 4.30 -4.36 3.49
C VAL A 75 4.79 -3.27 4.44
N ASP A 76 6.09 -3.11 4.59
CA ASP A 76 6.67 -1.96 5.30
C ASP A 76 6.73 -0.76 4.36
N CYS A 77 6.00 0.31 4.68
CA CYS A 77 5.89 1.49 3.83
C CYS A 77 6.85 2.60 4.27
N PRO A 78 7.43 3.35 3.30
CA PRO A 78 8.22 4.53 3.62
C PRO A 78 7.38 5.57 4.36
N GLY A 79 8.03 6.28 5.31
CA GLY A 79 7.39 7.34 6.10
C GLY A 79 7.68 8.74 5.59
N HIS A 80 8.69 8.93 4.75
CA HIS A 80 9.14 10.24 4.31
C HIS A 80 8.30 10.77 3.14
N ALA A 81 8.01 12.08 3.15
CA ALA A 81 7.18 12.74 2.16
C ALA A 81 7.66 12.56 0.69
N ASP A 82 8.98 12.48 0.46
CA ASP A 82 9.54 12.28 -0.87
C ASP A 82 9.17 10.92 -1.50
N TYR A 83 8.82 9.92 -0.67
CA TYR A 83 8.54 8.55 -1.09
C TYR A 83 7.06 8.17 -1.02
N VAL A 84 6.17 9.14 -0.93
CA VAL A 84 4.71 8.93 -0.86
C VAL A 84 4.19 8.09 -2.03
N LYS A 85 4.78 8.18 -3.22
CA LYS A 85 4.43 7.29 -4.35
C LYS A 85 4.59 5.81 -3.98
N ASN A 86 5.68 5.44 -3.32
CA ASN A 86 5.91 4.07 -2.88
C ASN A 86 4.96 3.69 -1.74
N MET A 87 4.66 4.63 -0.84
CA MET A 87 3.63 4.44 0.20
C MET A 87 2.26 4.15 -0.41
N ILE A 88 1.80 4.95 -1.40
CA ILE A 88 0.52 4.73 -2.09
C ILE A 88 0.48 3.34 -2.74
N THR A 89 1.57 2.94 -3.41
CA THR A 89 1.67 1.61 -4.05
C THR A 89 1.58 0.48 -3.03
N GLY A 90 2.28 0.59 -1.92
CA GLY A 90 2.21 -0.39 -0.83
C GLY A 90 0.84 -0.42 -0.17
N ALA A 91 0.28 0.75 0.13
CA ALA A 91 -1.04 0.90 0.76
C ALA A 91 -2.16 0.30 -0.08
N ALA A 92 -2.11 0.43 -1.41
CA ALA A 92 -3.09 -0.15 -2.32
C ALA A 92 -3.13 -1.69 -2.29
N GLN A 93 -2.11 -2.32 -1.72
CA GLN A 93 -2.03 -3.79 -1.59
C GLN A 93 -2.62 -4.31 -0.28
N MET A 94 -2.95 -3.44 0.68
CA MET A 94 -3.34 -3.82 2.03
C MET A 94 -4.83 -4.13 2.15
N ASP A 95 -5.16 -5.16 2.92
CA ASP A 95 -6.52 -5.46 3.39
C ASP A 95 -6.81 -4.73 4.71
N GLY A 96 -5.75 -4.34 5.42
CA GLY A 96 -5.75 -3.53 6.62
C GLY A 96 -4.37 -2.95 6.89
N ALA A 97 -4.26 -1.92 7.71
CA ALA A 97 -3.00 -1.27 8.07
C ALA A 97 -2.77 -1.22 9.57
N ILE A 98 -1.50 -1.21 9.96
CA ILE A 98 -1.03 -0.84 11.29
C ILE A 98 -0.50 0.60 11.21
N LEU A 99 -1.22 1.54 11.81
CA LEU A 99 -0.75 2.91 11.98
C LEU A 99 0.24 2.96 13.14
N VAL A 100 1.48 3.31 12.85
CA VAL A 100 2.53 3.46 13.87
C VAL A 100 2.67 4.94 14.22
N CYS A 101 2.37 5.29 15.47
CA CYS A 101 2.49 6.63 15.99
C CYS A 101 3.39 6.63 17.25
N SER A 102 4.37 7.52 17.29
CA SER A 102 5.21 7.69 18.48
C SER A 102 4.41 8.33 19.60
N ALA A 103 4.44 7.76 20.80
CA ALA A 103 3.82 8.33 22.00
C ALA A 103 4.50 9.64 22.43
N ALA A 104 5.80 9.79 22.13
CA ALA A 104 6.56 10.99 22.50
C ALA A 104 6.28 12.18 21.57
N ASP A 105 6.00 11.91 20.30
CA ASP A 105 5.84 12.95 19.26
C ASP A 105 4.36 13.22 18.91
N GLY A 106 3.46 12.26 19.18
CA GLY A 106 2.07 12.30 18.75
C GLY A 106 1.86 12.23 17.22
N PRO A 107 0.65 12.54 16.74
CA PRO A 107 0.35 12.57 15.32
C PRO A 107 1.09 13.69 14.59
N MET A 108 1.97 13.34 13.68
CA MET A 108 2.81 14.23 12.88
C MET A 108 2.22 14.44 11.46
N PRO A 109 2.72 15.38 10.64
CA PRO A 109 2.15 15.67 9.33
C PRO A 109 2.01 14.46 8.40
N GLN A 110 3.02 13.58 8.31
CA GLN A 110 2.92 12.37 7.48
C GLN A 110 1.96 11.33 8.10
N THR A 111 1.72 11.33 9.41
CA THR A 111 0.69 10.50 10.04
C THR A 111 -0.68 10.85 9.43
N ARG A 112 -1.00 12.14 9.36
CA ARG A 112 -2.24 12.66 8.74
C ARG A 112 -2.32 12.30 7.26
N GLU A 113 -1.26 12.54 6.50
CA GLU A 113 -1.20 12.22 5.08
C GLU A 113 -1.37 10.73 4.81
N HIS A 114 -0.76 9.86 5.63
CA HIS A 114 -0.88 8.41 5.46
C HIS A 114 -2.28 7.87 5.78
N ILE A 115 -2.97 8.42 6.78
CA ILE A 115 -4.36 8.08 7.07
C ILE A 115 -5.26 8.49 5.90
N LEU A 116 -5.12 9.72 5.43
CA LEU A 116 -5.85 10.25 4.28
C LEU A 116 -5.63 9.38 3.03
N LEU A 117 -4.38 9.11 2.68
CA LEU A 117 -4.03 8.27 1.52
C LEU A 117 -4.53 6.84 1.68
N GLY A 118 -4.43 6.27 2.87
CA GLY A 118 -4.97 4.95 3.19
C GLY A 118 -6.47 4.88 2.91
N ARG A 119 -7.22 5.92 3.32
CA ARG A 119 -8.64 6.02 3.04
C ARG A 119 -8.94 6.12 1.54
N GLN A 120 -8.14 6.90 0.81
CA GLN A 120 -8.31 7.12 -0.63
C GLN A 120 -7.99 5.88 -1.46
N VAL A 121 -6.91 5.15 -1.14
CA VAL A 121 -6.57 3.89 -1.83
C VAL A 121 -7.48 2.73 -1.41
N GLY A 122 -8.31 2.93 -0.37
CA GLY A 122 -9.35 2.00 0.03
C GLY A 122 -8.92 0.98 1.07
N ILE A 123 -7.98 1.30 1.95
CA ILE A 123 -7.70 0.48 3.15
C ILE A 123 -8.94 0.53 4.04
N PRO A 124 -9.65 -0.60 4.25
CA PRO A 124 -10.93 -0.58 4.96
C PRO A 124 -10.78 -0.58 6.48
N TYR A 125 -9.68 -1.13 7.00
CA TYR A 125 -9.46 -1.36 8.44
C TYR A 125 -8.08 -0.86 8.87
N MET A 126 -8.01 -0.34 10.09
CA MET A 126 -6.76 0.15 10.68
C MET A 126 -6.68 -0.28 12.15
N VAL A 127 -5.50 -0.70 12.59
CA VAL A 127 -5.14 -0.92 13.99
C VAL A 127 -4.00 0.03 14.31
N VAL A 128 -3.93 0.55 15.53
CA VAL A 128 -2.87 1.49 15.91
C VAL A 128 -1.86 0.81 16.84
N PHE A 129 -0.59 1.02 16.56
CA PHE A 129 0.49 0.74 17.49
C PHE A 129 1.09 2.07 17.98
N MET A 130 0.78 2.46 19.22
CA MET A 130 1.38 3.62 19.88
C MET A 130 2.75 3.22 20.42
N ASN A 131 3.77 3.53 19.63
CA ASN A 131 5.15 3.11 19.83
C ASN A 131 5.91 4.08 20.75
N LYS A 132 7.07 3.66 21.25
CA LYS A 132 7.97 4.45 22.11
C LYS A 132 7.34 4.90 23.43
N VAL A 133 6.44 4.11 24.00
CA VAL A 133 5.84 4.44 25.30
C VAL A 133 6.87 4.45 26.44
N ASP A 134 8.02 3.81 26.24
CA ASP A 134 9.18 3.85 27.12
C ASP A 134 9.83 5.24 27.25
N GLN A 135 9.49 6.19 26.36
CA GLN A 135 10.00 7.56 26.36
C GLN A 135 9.05 8.54 27.04
N VAL A 136 7.92 8.07 27.56
CA VAL A 136 6.87 8.91 28.16
C VAL A 136 6.55 8.39 29.56
N ASP A 137 6.99 9.12 30.58
CA ASP A 137 6.78 8.75 31.99
C ASP A 137 5.40 9.18 32.53
N ASP A 138 4.72 10.12 31.85
CA ASP A 138 3.44 10.65 32.25
C ASP A 138 2.26 9.90 31.62
N PRO A 139 1.44 9.16 32.39
CA PRO A 139 0.27 8.47 31.89
C PRO A 139 -0.78 9.39 31.25
N GLU A 140 -0.94 10.63 31.76
CA GLU A 140 -1.91 11.60 31.22
C GLU A 140 -1.52 12.01 29.78
N LEU A 141 -0.22 12.11 29.51
CA LEU A 141 0.29 12.40 28.16
C LEU A 141 0.00 11.25 27.18
N LEU A 142 0.11 10.00 27.64
CA LEU A 142 -0.24 8.83 26.82
C LEU A 142 -1.74 8.82 26.47
N GLU A 143 -2.61 9.20 27.42
CA GLU A 143 -4.05 9.31 27.17
C GLU A 143 -4.38 10.44 26.19
N LEU A 144 -3.69 11.58 26.30
CA LEU A 144 -3.85 12.72 25.40
C LEU A 144 -3.47 12.34 23.96
N VAL A 145 -2.33 11.68 23.76
CA VAL A 145 -1.90 11.21 22.42
C VAL A 145 -2.87 10.19 21.86
N GLU A 146 -3.40 9.29 22.69
CA GLU A 146 -4.43 8.35 22.27
C GLU A 146 -5.69 9.07 21.77
N MET A 147 -6.17 10.08 22.51
CA MET A 147 -7.31 10.90 22.11
C MET A 147 -7.06 11.61 20.77
N GLU A 148 -5.90 12.23 20.60
CA GLU A 148 -5.55 12.89 19.32
C GLU A 148 -5.55 11.93 18.15
N ILE A 149 -5.04 10.70 18.33
CA ILE A 149 -5.07 9.66 17.29
C ILE A 149 -6.51 9.27 16.94
N ARG A 150 -7.38 9.08 17.94
CA ARG A 150 -8.80 8.73 17.73
C ARG A 150 -9.56 9.82 16.99
N GLU A 151 -9.39 11.08 17.42
CA GLU A 151 -9.98 12.24 16.73
C GLU A 151 -9.50 12.36 15.30
N LEU A 152 -8.20 12.16 15.06
CA LEU A 152 -7.62 12.20 13.75
C LEU A 152 -8.18 11.10 12.83
N LEU A 153 -8.28 9.87 13.31
CA LEU A 153 -8.88 8.75 12.56
C LEU A 153 -10.35 9.03 12.22
N SER A 154 -11.10 9.56 13.19
CA SER A 154 -12.52 9.92 13.00
C SER A 154 -12.68 11.03 11.96
N SER A 155 -11.77 11.99 11.89
CA SER A 155 -11.80 13.08 10.91
C SER A 155 -11.60 12.59 9.45
N TYR A 156 -11.06 11.38 9.26
CA TYR A 156 -10.89 10.73 7.97
C TYR A 156 -11.84 9.53 7.75
N ASP A 157 -12.99 9.54 8.41
CA ASP A 157 -14.06 8.52 8.29
C ASP A 157 -13.64 7.10 8.71
N TYR A 158 -12.64 6.95 9.56
CA TYR A 158 -12.41 5.71 10.28
C TYR A 158 -13.13 5.72 11.63
N PRO A 159 -13.61 4.56 12.16
CA PRO A 159 -14.30 4.52 13.46
C PRO A 159 -13.29 4.67 14.61
N GLY A 160 -12.76 5.88 14.81
CA GLY A 160 -11.65 6.16 15.74
C GLY A 160 -11.88 5.68 17.16
N ASP A 161 -13.13 5.71 17.65
CA ASP A 161 -13.47 5.25 19.01
C ASP A 161 -13.37 3.73 19.16
N ASP A 162 -13.65 2.97 18.07
CA ASP A 162 -13.68 1.51 18.10
C ASP A 162 -12.35 0.86 17.67
N ILE A 163 -11.42 1.65 17.12
CA ILE A 163 -10.14 1.15 16.62
C ILE A 163 -9.25 0.70 17.78
N PRO A 164 -8.71 -0.54 17.75
CA PRO A 164 -7.75 -1.00 18.75
C PRO A 164 -6.46 -0.15 18.72
N ILE A 165 -6.06 0.35 19.88
CA ILE A 165 -4.78 1.05 20.08
C ILE A 165 -3.94 0.26 21.07
N ILE A 166 -2.83 -0.27 20.60
CA ILE A 166 -1.89 -1.06 21.41
C ILE A 166 -0.70 -0.16 21.76
N LYS A 167 -0.43 -0.05 23.06
CA LYS A 167 0.70 0.72 23.62
C LYS A 167 1.90 -0.19 23.78
N GLY A 168 3.08 0.22 23.26
CA GLY A 168 4.27 -0.62 23.36
C GLY A 168 5.56 0.06 22.91
N SER A 169 6.63 -0.71 22.92
CA SER A 169 7.95 -0.31 22.42
C SER A 169 8.52 -1.40 21.52
N ALA A 170 8.56 -1.11 20.23
CA ALA A 170 9.15 -2.00 19.24
C ALA A 170 10.66 -2.25 19.53
N LEU A 171 11.36 -1.27 20.09
CA LEU A 171 12.77 -1.40 20.46
C LEU A 171 12.97 -2.40 21.60
N HIS A 172 12.15 -2.32 22.67
CA HIS A 172 12.20 -3.28 23.77
C HIS A 172 11.81 -4.68 23.32
N ALA A 173 10.86 -4.83 22.40
CA ALA A 173 10.52 -6.09 21.76
C ALA A 173 11.71 -6.67 20.98
N MET A 174 12.42 -5.84 20.20
CA MET A 174 13.62 -6.26 19.47
C MET A 174 14.74 -6.70 20.41
N ASN A 175 14.95 -5.96 21.50
CA ASN A 175 16.02 -6.24 22.45
C ASN A 175 15.67 -7.37 23.44
N GLY A 176 14.39 -7.78 23.52
CA GLY A 176 13.90 -8.76 24.50
C GLY A 176 13.92 -8.22 25.94
N THR A 177 13.79 -6.92 26.11
CA THR A 177 13.73 -6.22 27.39
C THR A 177 12.31 -5.69 27.63
N GLU A 178 12.00 -5.32 28.90
CA GLU A 178 10.69 -4.77 29.31
C GLU A 178 9.51 -5.53 28.67
N LYS A 179 9.37 -6.81 29.04
CA LYS A 179 8.46 -7.77 28.40
C LYS A 179 7.05 -7.23 28.18
N ALA A 180 6.49 -6.49 29.14
CA ALA A 180 5.11 -6.00 29.10
C ALA A 180 4.85 -5.04 27.94
N ILE A 181 5.76 -4.08 27.71
CA ILE A 181 5.67 -3.11 26.61
C ILE A 181 6.41 -3.57 25.35
N GLY A 182 7.23 -4.64 25.44
CA GLY A 182 7.96 -5.27 24.36
C GLY A 182 7.20 -6.45 23.77
N GLU A 183 7.60 -7.67 24.10
CA GLU A 183 7.05 -8.93 23.55
C GLU A 183 5.53 -9.03 23.69
N ASP A 184 5.00 -8.75 24.89
CA ASP A 184 3.56 -8.90 25.17
C ASP A 184 2.74 -7.88 24.36
N ALA A 185 3.27 -6.67 24.14
CA ALA A 185 2.63 -5.68 23.27
C ALA A 185 2.60 -6.10 21.80
N ILE A 186 3.67 -6.74 21.27
CA ILE A 186 3.67 -7.29 19.90
C ILE A 186 2.64 -8.41 19.76
N LYS A 187 2.54 -9.29 20.75
CA LYS A 187 1.52 -10.36 20.76
C LYS A 187 0.11 -9.78 20.83
N ALA A 188 -0.12 -8.76 21.66
CA ALA A 188 -1.40 -8.06 21.74
C ALA A 188 -1.75 -7.36 20.43
N LEU A 189 -0.77 -6.78 19.73
CA LEU A 189 -0.98 -6.16 18.42
C LEU A 189 -1.48 -7.19 17.40
N ILE A 190 -0.80 -8.33 17.28
CA ILE A 190 -1.21 -9.35 16.31
C ILE A 190 -2.55 -9.97 16.67
N ALA A 191 -2.85 -10.16 17.95
CA ALA A 191 -4.18 -10.58 18.40
C ALA A 191 -5.27 -9.56 18.03
N ALA A 192 -5.01 -8.27 18.20
CA ALA A 192 -5.93 -7.21 17.79
C ALA A 192 -6.13 -7.16 16.26
N VAL A 193 -5.07 -7.39 15.48
CA VAL A 193 -5.14 -7.51 14.01
C VAL A 193 -5.97 -8.72 13.60
N ASP A 194 -5.78 -9.88 14.25
CA ASP A 194 -6.56 -11.10 13.98
C ASP A 194 -8.07 -10.91 14.27
N GLU A 195 -8.39 -10.18 15.32
CA GLU A 195 -9.77 -9.96 15.76
C GLU A 195 -10.47 -8.85 14.96
N TYR A 196 -9.81 -7.70 14.80
CA TYR A 196 -10.43 -6.49 14.27
C TYR A 196 -10.48 -6.45 12.73
N ILE A 197 -9.47 -6.99 12.04
CA ILE A 197 -9.43 -7.00 10.59
C ILE A 197 -10.06 -8.31 10.08
N PRO A 198 -11.22 -8.27 9.39
CA PRO A 198 -11.86 -9.49 8.91
C PRO A 198 -11.04 -10.16 7.81
N THR A 199 -11.23 -11.47 7.63
CA THR A 199 -10.69 -12.17 6.46
C THR A 199 -11.34 -11.60 5.20
N PRO A 200 -10.57 -11.04 4.26
CA PRO A 200 -11.13 -10.35 3.10
C PRO A 200 -11.78 -11.33 2.12
N ALA A 201 -12.92 -10.93 1.56
CA ALA A 201 -13.51 -11.65 0.44
C ALA A 201 -12.62 -11.48 -0.80
N ARG A 202 -12.30 -12.58 -1.48
CA ARG A 202 -11.43 -12.58 -2.66
C ARG A 202 -12.25 -12.75 -3.93
N ALA A 203 -12.06 -11.87 -4.90
CA ALA A 203 -12.73 -11.89 -6.20
C ALA A 203 -12.09 -12.92 -7.15
N VAL A 204 -12.06 -14.19 -6.77
CA VAL A 204 -11.40 -15.27 -7.54
C VAL A 204 -12.14 -15.64 -8.82
N ASP A 205 -13.45 -15.39 -8.90
CA ASP A 205 -14.31 -15.73 -10.05
C ASP A 205 -14.26 -14.69 -11.18
N GLN A 206 -13.57 -13.57 -10.96
CA GLN A 206 -13.40 -12.51 -11.96
C GLN A 206 -12.19 -12.79 -12.88
N PRO A 207 -12.12 -12.17 -14.07
CA PRO A 207 -10.96 -12.25 -14.93
C PRO A 207 -9.70 -11.78 -14.20
N PHE A 208 -8.60 -12.53 -14.31
CA PHE A 208 -7.32 -12.22 -13.67
C PHE A 208 -6.85 -10.79 -13.97
N LEU A 209 -6.39 -10.10 -12.94
CA LEU A 209 -5.71 -8.81 -13.02
C LEU A 209 -4.71 -8.65 -11.88
N MET A 210 -3.48 -8.25 -12.23
CA MET A 210 -2.41 -7.93 -11.30
C MET A 210 -1.69 -6.64 -11.75
N PRO A 211 -1.77 -5.55 -10.98
CA PRO A 211 -0.92 -4.38 -11.18
C PRO A 211 0.56 -4.73 -10.99
N VAL A 212 1.42 -4.25 -11.88
CA VAL A 212 2.86 -4.46 -11.79
C VAL A 212 3.46 -3.45 -10.82
N GLU A 213 4.10 -3.96 -9.76
CA GLU A 213 4.79 -3.17 -8.74
C GLU A 213 6.28 -3.03 -9.05
N ASP A 214 6.94 -4.15 -9.38
CA ASP A 214 8.35 -4.15 -9.72
C ASP A 214 8.66 -5.21 -10.79
N VAL A 215 9.82 -5.06 -11.45
CA VAL A 215 10.25 -5.94 -12.53
C VAL A 215 11.71 -6.33 -12.35
N PHE A 216 11.97 -7.62 -12.33
CA PHE A 216 13.30 -8.19 -12.18
C PHE A 216 13.68 -9.09 -13.36
N SER A 217 14.96 -9.12 -13.70
CA SER A 217 15.52 -10.12 -14.59
C SER A 217 16.23 -11.19 -13.77
N ILE A 218 15.87 -12.45 -13.99
CA ILE A 218 16.57 -13.60 -13.39
C ILE A 218 17.40 -14.25 -14.49
N SER A 219 18.72 -14.25 -14.32
CA SER A 219 19.64 -14.85 -15.27
C SER A 219 19.26 -16.31 -15.56
N GLY A 220 19.11 -16.67 -16.83
CA GLY A 220 18.72 -18.00 -17.28
C GLY A 220 17.25 -18.38 -17.07
N ARG A 221 16.42 -17.53 -16.47
CA ARG A 221 14.99 -17.82 -16.22
C ARG A 221 14.04 -16.85 -16.93
N GLY A 222 14.44 -15.60 -17.13
CA GLY A 222 13.64 -14.57 -17.79
C GLY A 222 13.21 -13.42 -16.90
N THR A 223 12.18 -12.71 -17.31
CA THR A 223 11.64 -11.54 -16.59
C THR A 223 10.58 -11.97 -15.61
N VAL A 224 10.65 -11.42 -14.40
CA VAL A 224 9.65 -11.59 -13.33
C VAL A 224 8.99 -10.24 -13.06
N ALA A 225 7.68 -10.19 -13.14
CA ALA A 225 6.88 -9.06 -12.68
C ALA A 225 6.26 -9.41 -11.33
N THR A 226 6.40 -8.53 -10.36
CA THR A 226 5.80 -8.68 -9.03
C THR A 226 4.60 -7.77 -8.86
N GLY A 227 3.69 -8.19 -8.00
CA GLY A 227 2.52 -7.42 -7.61
C GLY A 227 1.54 -8.24 -6.76
N ARG A 228 0.52 -7.58 -6.24
CA ARG A 228 -0.62 -8.24 -5.64
C ARG A 228 -1.66 -8.54 -6.70
N ILE A 229 -2.17 -9.77 -6.73
CA ILE A 229 -3.31 -10.12 -7.58
C ILE A 229 -4.56 -9.40 -7.06
N GLU A 230 -5.09 -8.47 -7.85
CA GLU A 230 -6.28 -7.69 -7.50
C GLU A 230 -7.54 -8.55 -7.56
N ARG A 231 -7.64 -9.39 -8.59
CA ARG A 231 -8.77 -10.31 -8.82
C ARG A 231 -8.39 -11.50 -9.71
N GLY A 232 -9.22 -12.52 -9.68
CA GLY A 232 -9.09 -13.71 -10.50
C GLY A 232 -8.01 -14.68 -10.03
N VAL A 233 -7.68 -15.59 -10.90
CA VAL A 233 -6.69 -16.65 -10.71
C VAL A 233 -5.78 -16.69 -11.92
N VAL A 234 -4.49 -16.91 -11.74
CA VAL A 234 -3.50 -17.15 -12.80
C VAL A 234 -2.80 -18.49 -12.59
N LYS A 235 -2.69 -19.28 -13.65
CA LYS A 235 -2.02 -20.59 -13.63
C LYS A 235 -0.75 -20.57 -14.46
N VAL A 236 0.17 -21.45 -14.10
CA VAL A 236 1.36 -21.69 -14.92
C VAL A 236 0.92 -22.23 -16.29
N GLY A 237 1.45 -21.64 -17.37
CA GLY A 237 1.11 -21.96 -18.76
C GLY A 237 0.03 -21.06 -19.37
N GLU A 238 -0.60 -20.19 -18.60
CA GLU A 238 -1.70 -19.33 -19.05
C GLU A 238 -1.20 -18.12 -19.85
N GLU A 239 -1.92 -17.76 -20.93
CA GLU A 239 -1.66 -16.57 -21.73
C GLU A 239 -2.17 -15.34 -20.97
N LEU A 240 -1.33 -14.32 -20.89
CA LEU A 240 -1.59 -13.04 -20.24
C LEU A 240 -1.39 -11.89 -21.23
N GLU A 241 -1.95 -10.74 -20.90
CA GLU A 241 -1.75 -9.48 -21.62
C GLU A 241 -1.17 -8.42 -20.69
N ILE A 242 -0.15 -7.71 -21.17
CA ILE A 242 0.45 -6.53 -20.52
C ILE A 242 -0.28 -5.31 -21.08
N VAL A 243 -0.93 -4.52 -20.23
CA VAL A 243 -1.77 -3.38 -20.62
C VAL A 243 -1.36 -2.10 -19.88
N GLY A 244 -1.41 -0.98 -20.58
CA GLY A 244 -1.12 0.36 -20.04
C GLY A 244 0.26 0.88 -20.43
N ILE A 245 0.41 2.19 -20.37
CA ILE A 245 1.62 2.99 -20.65
C ILE A 245 2.11 2.85 -22.11
N ARG A 246 2.24 1.63 -22.60
CA ARG A 246 2.68 1.29 -23.97
C ARG A 246 1.64 0.46 -24.71
N ALA A 247 1.94 0.11 -25.95
CA ALA A 247 1.12 -0.82 -26.73
C ALA A 247 1.00 -2.17 -26.00
N SER A 248 -0.22 -2.69 -25.93
CA SER A 248 -0.50 -3.98 -25.29
C SER A 248 0.28 -5.12 -25.94
N LYS A 249 0.80 -6.03 -25.12
CA LYS A 249 1.59 -7.17 -25.55
C LYS A 249 1.14 -8.45 -24.85
N LYS A 250 1.02 -9.53 -25.59
CA LYS A 250 0.75 -10.87 -25.04
C LYS A 250 2.02 -11.53 -24.52
N THR A 251 1.87 -12.30 -23.46
CA THR A 251 2.92 -13.12 -22.84
C THR A 251 2.33 -14.40 -22.25
N VAL A 252 3.16 -15.27 -21.73
CA VAL A 252 2.73 -16.51 -21.05
C VAL A 252 3.36 -16.55 -19.67
N CYS A 253 2.56 -16.82 -18.65
CA CYS A 253 3.02 -17.09 -17.29
C CYS A 253 3.69 -18.47 -17.26
N THR A 254 4.99 -18.52 -17.00
CA THR A 254 5.76 -19.78 -16.93
C THR A 254 6.09 -20.22 -15.52
N GLY A 255 5.76 -19.39 -14.51
CA GLY A 255 5.94 -19.72 -13.11
C GLY A 255 5.27 -18.70 -12.21
N VAL A 256 4.82 -19.15 -11.06
CA VAL A 256 4.23 -18.33 -10.00
C VAL A 256 5.02 -18.59 -8.73
N GLU A 257 5.50 -17.54 -8.09
CA GLU A 257 6.26 -17.62 -6.84
C GLU A 257 5.70 -16.64 -5.81
N MET A 258 5.62 -17.06 -4.56
CA MET A 258 5.29 -16.22 -3.42
C MET A 258 6.29 -16.49 -2.29
N PHE A 259 6.96 -15.45 -1.76
CA PHE A 259 7.99 -15.56 -0.73
C PHE A 259 9.03 -16.66 -1.02
N ARG A 260 9.54 -16.71 -2.27
CA ARG A 260 10.51 -17.70 -2.78
C ARG A 260 10.03 -19.16 -2.81
N LYS A 261 8.74 -19.41 -2.55
CA LYS A 261 8.09 -20.72 -2.68
C LYS A 261 7.32 -20.79 -4.01
N LEU A 262 7.27 -21.96 -4.63
CA LEU A 262 6.56 -22.18 -5.90
C LEU A 262 5.08 -22.40 -5.63
N LEU A 263 4.23 -21.84 -6.52
CA LEU A 263 2.80 -22.10 -6.56
C LEU A 263 2.41 -22.67 -7.93
N ASP A 264 1.40 -23.52 -7.96
CA ASP A 264 0.79 -24.00 -9.21
C ASP A 264 -0.11 -22.91 -9.82
N GLN A 265 -0.71 -22.08 -8.96
CA GLN A 265 -1.54 -20.93 -9.33
C GLN A 265 -1.44 -19.83 -8.29
N GLY A 266 -1.61 -18.57 -8.73
CA GLY A 266 -1.82 -17.41 -7.89
C GLY A 266 -3.30 -17.01 -7.88
N GLU A 267 -3.80 -16.52 -6.75
CA GLU A 267 -5.20 -16.14 -6.55
C GLU A 267 -5.33 -14.70 -6.07
N ALA A 268 -6.51 -14.11 -6.26
CA ALA A 268 -6.81 -12.77 -5.74
C ALA A 268 -6.38 -12.61 -4.28
N GLY A 269 -5.59 -11.58 -4.01
CA GLY A 269 -4.99 -11.30 -2.70
C GLY A 269 -3.55 -11.77 -2.52
N ASP A 270 -3.04 -12.67 -3.36
CA ASP A 270 -1.65 -13.12 -3.26
C ASP A 270 -0.67 -12.05 -3.76
N ASN A 271 0.43 -11.87 -3.03
CA ASN A 271 1.59 -11.10 -3.49
C ASN A 271 2.57 -12.05 -4.19
N VAL A 272 2.62 -11.99 -5.51
CA VAL A 272 3.36 -12.97 -6.32
C VAL A 272 4.37 -12.33 -7.26
N GLY A 273 5.37 -13.12 -7.62
CA GLY A 273 6.21 -12.90 -8.78
C GLY A 273 5.78 -13.84 -9.91
N LEU A 274 5.40 -13.27 -11.04
CA LEU A 274 5.05 -14.02 -12.26
C LEU A 274 6.24 -14.05 -13.22
N LEU A 275 6.70 -15.24 -13.54
CA LEU A 275 7.74 -15.45 -14.55
C LEU A 275 7.09 -15.40 -15.94
N LEU A 276 7.57 -14.49 -16.80
CA LEU A 276 6.98 -14.20 -18.11
C LEU A 276 7.87 -14.69 -19.23
N ARG A 277 7.25 -15.29 -20.26
CA ARG A 277 7.94 -15.77 -21.45
C ARG A 277 7.97 -14.69 -22.54
N GLY A 278 9.14 -14.49 -23.17
CA GLY A 278 9.27 -13.63 -24.36
C GLY A 278 9.08 -12.15 -24.07
N VAL A 279 9.31 -11.74 -22.82
CA VAL A 279 9.30 -10.35 -22.39
C VAL A 279 10.64 -10.05 -21.76
N ASP A 280 11.34 -9.05 -22.30
CA ASP A 280 12.55 -8.50 -21.71
C ASP A 280 12.17 -7.54 -20.59
N ARG A 281 13.11 -7.25 -19.69
CA ARG A 281 12.88 -6.32 -18.57
C ARG A 281 12.35 -4.96 -19.02
N GLU A 282 12.81 -4.49 -20.19
CA GLU A 282 12.38 -3.21 -20.78
C GLU A 282 11.00 -3.30 -21.46
N GLY A 283 10.48 -4.51 -21.66
CA GLY A 283 9.18 -4.76 -22.29
C GLY A 283 7.99 -4.72 -21.35
N ILE A 284 8.25 -4.56 -20.04
CA ILE A 284 7.25 -4.42 -18.99
C ILE A 284 7.80 -3.48 -17.93
N GLU A 285 6.93 -2.66 -17.34
CA GLU A 285 7.31 -1.69 -16.32
C GLU A 285 6.25 -1.51 -15.25
N ARG A 286 6.67 -0.97 -14.10
CA ARG A 286 5.76 -0.59 -13.02
C ARG A 286 4.66 0.33 -13.55
N GLY A 287 3.42 0.07 -13.12
CA GLY A 287 2.25 0.84 -13.52
C GLY A 287 1.44 0.24 -14.65
N GLN A 288 2.01 -0.72 -15.39
CA GLN A 288 1.23 -1.58 -16.26
C GLN A 288 0.46 -2.63 -15.44
N VAL A 289 -0.48 -3.32 -16.06
CA VAL A 289 -1.15 -4.47 -15.46
C VAL A 289 -0.91 -5.72 -16.29
N LEU A 290 -0.83 -6.86 -15.62
CA LEU A 290 -0.97 -8.18 -16.20
C LEU A 290 -2.42 -8.61 -16.03
N CYS A 291 -3.08 -9.00 -17.11
CA CYS A 291 -4.48 -9.39 -17.06
C CYS A 291 -4.79 -10.55 -18.03
N LYS A 292 -5.99 -11.11 -17.89
CA LYS A 292 -6.54 -12.02 -18.89
C LYS A 292 -6.67 -11.29 -20.23
N PRO A 293 -6.24 -11.85 -21.36
CA PRO A 293 -6.28 -11.18 -22.64
C PRO A 293 -7.66 -10.60 -22.98
N GLY A 294 -7.70 -9.30 -23.32
CA GLY A 294 -8.90 -8.58 -23.69
C GLY A 294 -9.83 -8.18 -22.53
N SER A 295 -9.49 -8.49 -21.27
CA SER A 295 -10.34 -8.17 -20.12
C SER A 295 -10.25 -6.73 -19.64
N VAL A 296 -9.15 -6.04 -19.94
CA VAL A 296 -8.93 -4.62 -19.59
C VAL A 296 -8.39 -3.89 -20.81
N LYS A 297 -8.78 -2.61 -20.96
CA LYS A 297 -8.31 -1.76 -22.06
C LYS A 297 -7.54 -0.56 -21.55
N PRO A 298 -6.54 -0.07 -22.32
CA PRO A 298 -5.86 1.18 -21.99
C PRO A 298 -6.70 2.37 -22.45
N HIS A 299 -6.78 3.41 -21.60
CA HIS A 299 -7.49 4.66 -21.89
C HIS A 299 -6.61 5.88 -21.56
N THR A 300 -6.76 6.94 -22.36
CA THR A 300 -6.16 8.25 -22.10
C THR A 300 -7.21 9.29 -21.70
N LYS A 301 -8.49 9.02 -21.93
CA LYS A 301 -9.59 9.95 -21.63
C LYS A 301 -10.62 9.25 -20.77
N PHE A 302 -11.08 9.93 -19.73
CA PHE A 302 -12.13 9.44 -18.84
C PHE A 302 -12.90 10.59 -18.19
N GLU A 303 -14.12 10.30 -17.79
CA GLU A 303 -14.94 11.14 -16.92
C GLU A 303 -14.65 10.78 -15.47
N ALA A 304 -14.45 11.76 -14.63
CA ALA A 304 -14.12 11.59 -13.22
C ALA A 304 -15.14 12.32 -12.34
N GLU A 305 -15.42 11.74 -11.18
CA GLU A 305 -16.04 12.43 -10.06
C GLU A 305 -15.03 12.48 -8.92
N ALA A 306 -14.67 13.70 -8.49
CA ALA A 306 -13.61 13.87 -7.51
C ALA A 306 -13.93 14.96 -6.48
N TYR A 307 -13.45 14.72 -5.27
CA TYR A 307 -13.42 15.69 -4.18
C TYR A 307 -12.05 16.35 -4.12
N ILE A 308 -12.05 17.66 -4.00
CA ILE A 308 -10.83 18.49 -3.90
C ILE A 308 -10.60 18.85 -2.44
N LEU A 309 -9.49 18.39 -1.90
CA LEU A 309 -9.15 18.56 -0.48
C LEU A 309 -9.01 20.04 -0.09
N THR A 310 -9.54 20.38 1.07
CA THR A 310 -9.39 21.70 1.69
C THR A 310 -7.96 21.89 2.21
N LYS A 311 -7.64 23.13 2.59
CA LYS A 311 -6.35 23.45 3.22
C LYS A 311 -6.18 22.74 4.55
N GLU A 312 -7.24 22.62 5.35
CA GLU A 312 -7.28 21.96 6.64
C GLU A 312 -7.00 20.45 6.52
N GLU A 313 -7.42 19.85 5.40
CA GLU A 313 -7.15 18.45 5.03
C GLU A 313 -5.75 18.26 4.39
N GLY A 314 -4.93 19.30 4.34
CA GLY A 314 -3.60 19.24 3.73
C GLY A 314 -3.58 19.47 2.22
N GLY A 315 -4.74 19.79 1.63
CA GLY A 315 -4.91 20.05 0.21
C GLY A 315 -4.49 21.46 -0.24
N ARG A 316 -5.18 21.96 -1.26
CA ARG A 316 -4.94 23.29 -1.82
C ARG A 316 -5.58 24.37 -0.94
N HIS A 317 -5.03 25.58 -1.03
CA HIS A 317 -5.61 26.80 -0.46
C HIS A 317 -6.05 27.81 -1.53
N THR A 318 -5.85 27.48 -2.80
CA THR A 318 -6.24 28.31 -3.95
C THR A 318 -7.06 27.48 -4.94
N PRO A 319 -8.00 28.09 -5.66
CA PRO A 319 -8.74 27.40 -6.71
C PRO A 319 -7.81 26.99 -7.86
N PHE A 320 -8.29 26.06 -8.67
CA PHE A 320 -7.69 25.80 -9.98
C PHE A 320 -8.70 26.05 -11.11
N PHE A 321 -8.20 26.24 -12.31
CA PHE A 321 -8.96 26.63 -13.50
C PHE A 321 -8.89 25.53 -14.55
N ALA A 322 -9.61 25.68 -15.63
CA ALA A 322 -9.52 24.79 -16.79
C ALA A 322 -8.06 24.64 -17.26
N ASN A 323 -7.76 23.47 -17.81
CA ASN A 323 -6.41 23.06 -18.21
C ASN A 323 -5.40 22.88 -17.04
N TYR A 324 -5.89 22.72 -15.82
CA TYR A 324 -5.08 22.29 -14.69
C TYR A 324 -4.43 20.94 -14.99
N ARG A 325 -3.14 20.78 -14.69
CA ARG A 325 -2.33 19.61 -15.07
C ARG A 325 -1.63 18.96 -13.86
N PRO A 326 -2.37 18.30 -12.98
CA PRO A 326 -1.79 17.55 -11.85
C PRO A 326 -1.33 16.17 -12.29
N GLN A 327 -0.80 15.41 -11.32
CA GLN A 327 -0.52 14.00 -11.44
C GLN A 327 -1.71 13.18 -10.91
N PHE A 328 -2.14 12.19 -11.69
CA PHE A 328 -3.17 11.23 -11.34
C PHE A 328 -2.50 9.90 -10.96
N TYR A 329 -2.76 9.42 -9.77
CA TYR A 329 -2.20 8.18 -9.23
C TYR A 329 -3.23 7.06 -9.34
N PHE A 330 -2.91 6.04 -10.15
CA PHE A 330 -3.73 4.85 -10.35
C PHE A 330 -2.93 3.63 -9.94
N ARG A 331 -3.45 2.76 -9.07
CA ARG A 331 -2.77 1.52 -8.66
C ARG A 331 -1.29 1.77 -8.32
N THR A 332 -0.38 1.31 -9.20
CA THR A 332 1.08 1.39 -8.99
C THR A 332 1.76 2.48 -9.82
N THR A 333 1.02 3.36 -10.49
CA THR A 333 1.58 4.40 -11.37
C THR A 333 0.98 5.79 -11.14
N ASP A 334 1.68 6.78 -11.61
CA ASP A 334 1.22 8.17 -11.74
C ASP A 334 1.39 8.65 -13.17
N VAL A 335 0.43 9.42 -13.63
CA VAL A 335 0.41 10.01 -14.97
C VAL A 335 -0.10 11.43 -14.90
N THR A 336 0.55 12.35 -15.61
CA THR A 336 0.07 13.72 -15.76
C THR A 336 -1.20 13.72 -16.62
N GLY A 337 -2.23 14.41 -16.16
CA GLY A 337 -3.47 14.60 -16.90
C GLY A 337 -3.90 16.05 -16.95
N THR A 338 -4.61 16.44 -18.01
CA THR A 338 -5.22 17.76 -18.15
C THR A 338 -6.68 17.68 -17.77
N VAL A 339 -7.11 18.51 -16.82
CA VAL A 339 -8.50 18.62 -16.35
C VAL A 339 -9.27 19.54 -17.28
N GLN A 340 -10.40 19.05 -17.78
CA GLN A 340 -11.37 19.81 -18.58
C GLN A 340 -12.63 19.98 -17.74
N LEU A 341 -12.92 21.22 -17.35
CA LEU A 341 -14.07 21.56 -16.54
C LEU A 341 -15.36 21.53 -17.38
N PRO A 342 -16.52 21.22 -16.76
CA PRO A 342 -17.82 21.31 -17.42
C PRO A 342 -18.13 22.75 -17.92
N GLU A 343 -18.99 22.85 -18.92
CA GLU A 343 -19.48 24.17 -19.39
C GLU A 343 -20.11 24.97 -18.24
N GLY A 344 -19.72 26.21 -18.11
CA GLY A 344 -20.19 27.12 -17.06
C GLY A 344 -19.41 27.06 -15.75
N THR A 345 -18.43 26.15 -15.61
CA THR A 345 -17.52 26.10 -14.47
C THR A 345 -16.21 26.80 -14.82
N GLU A 346 -15.96 27.97 -14.26
CA GLU A 346 -14.72 28.70 -14.50
C GLU A 346 -13.57 28.27 -13.63
N MET A 347 -13.87 27.88 -12.36
CA MET A 347 -12.89 27.46 -11.37
C MET A 347 -13.44 26.39 -10.43
N VAL A 348 -12.55 25.70 -9.75
CA VAL A 348 -12.85 24.69 -8.72
C VAL A 348 -12.17 25.11 -7.43
N MET A 349 -12.95 25.15 -6.35
CA MET A 349 -12.48 25.53 -5.02
C MET A 349 -12.05 24.30 -4.21
N PRO A 350 -11.09 24.44 -3.30
CA PRO A 350 -10.90 23.44 -2.24
C PRO A 350 -12.20 23.17 -1.48
N GLY A 351 -12.56 21.91 -1.29
CA GLY A 351 -13.82 21.47 -0.70
C GLY A 351 -14.92 21.12 -1.72
N ASP A 352 -14.71 21.39 -3.00
CA ASP A 352 -15.69 21.05 -4.03
C ASP A 352 -15.66 19.55 -4.36
N ASN A 353 -16.86 19.01 -4.61
CA ASN A 353 -17.05 17.71 -5.25
C ASN A 353 -17.69 17.93 -6.61
N LEU A 354 -17.03 17.47 -7.68
CA LEU A 354 -17.49 17.74 -9.03
C LEU A 354 -17.12 16.63 -10.02
N LYS A 355 -17.84 16.65 -11.15
CA LYS A 355 -17.51 15.82 -12.32
C LYS A 355 -16.73 16.64 -13.33
N PHE A 356 -15.71 16.05 -13.91
CA PHE A 356 -14.90 16.66 -14.97
C PHE A 356 -14.28 15.58 -15.88
N ASN A 357 -13.84 16.02 -17.05
CA ASN A 357 -13.12 15.14 -17.95
C ASN A 357 -11.62 15.29 -17.76
N VAL A 358 -10.89 14.18 -17.95
CA VAL A 358 -9.42 14.14 -17.86
C VAL A 358 -8.85 13.57 -19.15
N GLU A 359 -7.79 14.20 -19.64
CA GLU A 359 -6.97 13.66 -20.72
C GLU A 359 -5.54 13.43 -20.23
N LEU A 360 -5.15 12.15 -20.13
CA LEU A 360 -3.84 11.71 -19.68
C LEU A 360 -2.81 11.80 -20.82
N ILE A 361 -1.54 12.03 -20.46
CA ILE A 361 -0.43 12.05 -21.43
C ILE A 361 0.02 10.66 -21.88
N ALA A 362 -0.39 9.60 -21.15
CA ALA A 362 -0.09 8.21 -21.47
C ALA A 362 -1.33 7.33 -21.17
N PRO A 363 -1.54 6.23 -21.92
CA PRO A 363 -2.66 5.33 -21.68
C PRO A 363 -2.47 4.54 -20.39
N ILE A 364 -3.52 4.40 -19.60
CA ILE A 364 -3.56 3.61 -18.37
C ILE A 364 -4.56 2.47 -18.53
N ALA A 365 -4.25 1.30 -18.01
CA ALA A 365 -5.20 0.20 -17.85
C ALA A 365 -6.32 0.63 -16.91
N MET A 366 -7.50 0.89 -17.47
CA MET A 366 -8.58 1.56 -16.76
C MET A 366 -9.90 0.81 -16.93
N GLU A 367 -10.68 0.84 -15.87
CA GLU A 367 -12.05 0.33 -15.81
C GLU A 367 -12.95 1.32 -15.09
N GLU A 368 -14.25 1.17 -15.24
CA GLU A 368 -15.21 2.00 -14.50
C GLU A 368 -15.03 1.84 -12.98
N LYS A 369 -15.18 2.95 -12.26
CA LYS A 369 -15.03 3.04 -10.80
C LYS A 369 -13.60 2.80 -10.29
N LEU A 370 -12.58 2.86 -11.16
CA LEU A 370 -11.21 2.83 -10.72
C LEU A 370 -10.89 4.10 -9.92
N ARG A 371 -10.49 3.92 -8.66
CA ARG A 371 -10.12 5.04 -7.77
C ARG A 371 -8.77 5.62 -8.17
N PHE A 372 -8.63 6.93 -7.95
CA PHE A 372 -7.37 7.64 -8.14
C PHE A 372 -7.18 8.75 -7.10
N ALA A 373 -5.93 9.10 -6.85
CA ALA A 373 -5.56 10.30 -6.12
C ALA A 373 -5.02 11.36 -7.09
N ILE A 374 -5.27 12.64 -6.78
CA ILE A 374 -4.74 13.80 -7.51
C ILE A 374 -3.64 14.42 -6.66
N ARG A 375 -2.46 14.62 -7.22
CA ARG A 375 -1.32 15.21 -6.52
C ARG A 375 -0.69 16.35 -7.30
N GLU A 376 -0.21 17.35 -6.56
CA GLU A 376 0.51 18.52 -7.08
C GLU A 376 1.62 18.92 -6.11
N GLY A 377 2.84 19.13 -6.60
CA GLY A 377 3.95 19.63 -5.79
C GLY A 377 4.25 18.81 -4.54
N GLY A 378 4.09 17.49 -4.63
CA GLY A 378 4.32 16.57 -3.50
C GLY A 378 3.15 16.46 -2.51
N ARG A 379 2.00 17.11 -2.76
CA ARG A 379 0.81 17.07 -1.89
C ARG A 379 -0.34 16.36 -2.59
N THR A 380 -1.14 15.63 -1.82
CA THR A 380 -2.43 15.15 -2.29
C THR A 380 -3.43 16.30 -2.23
N VAL A 381 -4.06 16.59 -3.38
CA VAL A 381 -4.99 17.73 -3.53
C VAL A 381 -6.40 17.29 -3.85
N GLY A 382 -6.63 16.01 -4.07
CA GLY A 382 -7.95 15.47 -4.32
C GLY A 382 -7.92 13.96 -4.51
N ALA A 383 -9.10 13.37 -4.55
CA ALA A 383 -9.32 11.97 -4.85
C ALA A 383 -10.66 11.79 -5.56
N GLY A 384 -10.77 10.72 -6.35
CA GLY A 384 -11.97 10.44 -7.11
C GLY A 384 -12.06 9.04 -7.69
N VAL A 385 -13.07 8.87 -8.49
CA VAL A 385 -13.35 7.64 -9.26
C VAL A 385 -13.61 7.97 -10.71
#